data_553d0707b973424b3ce99c3ac3f1ba26
#
_entry.id   553d0707b973424b3ce99c3ac3f1ba26
#
_cell.length_a   1.000
_cell.length_b   1.000
_cell.length_c   1.000
_cell.angle_alpha   90.00
_cell.angle_beta   90.00
_cell.angle_gamma   90.00
#
_symmetry.space_group_name_H-M   'P 1'
#
loop_
_entity.id
_entity.type
_entity.pdbx_description
1 polymer ?
#
loop_
_entity_poly.entity_id
_entity_poly.type
_entity_poly.pdbx_seq_one_letter_code
_entity_poly.pdbx_strand_id
1 'polypeptide(L)'
;AWLTALLATITCGVTLTNVAKTWLAALWTNGRHFWRRKSLLLTTILPLMIIAGGYFLQYEYLAKPDNLVQQHNIEKKLKKDAKFAKQFYEHKKWMENRRSFNNTDNTILQWIDTKTNRIATITENLFGESFQLHQDYLLEDTNKSRPVIVTYRHWYNYLIEAIIVALFIGGIIIGRKNKFCLMILSWFAVDMTMHIILGFALTEVYIMASHWAVIVPIA
;
A
#
# COMPACT_ATOMS: atom_id res chain seq x y z
N ALA A 1 -22.37 -16.12 8.36
CA ALA A 1 -21.16 -16.56 9.08
C ALA A 1 -20.03 -16.93 8.10
N TRP A 2 -20.22 -17.93 7.22
CA TRP A 2 -19.17 -18.34 6.27
C TRP A 2 -18.82 -17.28 5.24
N LEU A 3 -19.81 -16.57 4.71
CA LEU A 3 -19.58 -15.45 3.78
C LEU A 3 -18.74 -14.35 4.45
N THR A 4 -19.00 -14.03 5.72
CA THR A 4 -18.22 -13.05 6.48
C THR A 4 -16.76 -13.47 6.60
N ALA A 5 -16.51 -14.75 6.94
CA ALA A 5 -15.15 -15.27 7.02
C ALA A 5 -14.45 -15.27 5.67
N LEU A 6 -15.13 -15.66 4.60
CA LEU A 6 -14.59 -15.63 3.23
C LEU A 6 -14.20 -14.20 2.81
N LEU A 7 -15.12 -13.23 2.97
CA LEU A 7 -14.85 -11.84 2.63
C LEU A 7 -13.72 -11.26 3.47
N ALA A 8 -13.68 -11.54 4.77
CA ALA A 8 -12.58 -11.13 5.63
C ALA A 8 -11.25 -11.73 5.18
N THR A 9 -11.22 -13.01 4.79
CA THR A 9 -10.01 -13.67 4.28
C THR A 9 -9.51 -13.03 3.00
N ILE A 10 -10.40 -12.79 2.03
CA ILE A 10 -10.04 -12.13 0.77
C ILE A 10 -9.51 -10.72 1.05
N THR A 11 -10.21 -9.94 1.86
CA THR A 11 -9.84 -8.56 2.18
C THR A 11 -8.49 -8.47 2.90
N CYS A 12 -8.28 -9.30 3.92
CA CYS A 12 -7.02 -9.36 4.65
C CYS A 12 -5.86 -9.92 3.80
N GLY A 13 -6.17 -10.81 2.85
CA GLY A 13 -5.18 -11.42 1.96
C GLY A 13 -4.58 -10.44 0.95
N VAL A 14 -5.29 -9.37 0.63
CA VAL A 14 -4.78 -8.31 -0.27
C VAL A 14 -3.66 -7.53 0.42
N THR A 15 -3.85 -7.14 1.68
CA THR A 15 -2.84 -6.43 2.47
C THR A 15 -3.16 -6.54 3.97
N LEU A 16 -2.10 -6.54 4.79
CA LEU A 16 -2.23 -6.56 6.26
C LEU A 16 -2.98 -5.34 6.82
N THR A 17 -2.90 -4.18 6.17
CA THR A 17 -3.64 -2.97 6.58
C THR A 17 -5.15 -3.18 6.50
N ASN A 18 -5.61 -4.07 5.63
CA ASN A 18 -7.02 -4.41 5.51
C ASN A 18 -7.57 -5.18 6.71
N VAL A 19 -6.72 -5.74 7.58
CA VAL A 19 -7.16 -6.29 8.87
C VAL A 19 -7.81 -5.20 9.71
N ALA A 20 -7.19 -4.03 9.81
CA ALA A 20 -7.77 -2.88 10.53
C ALA A 20 -9.09 -2.42 9.90
N LYS A 21 -9.17 -2.37 8.58
CA LYS A 21 -10.40 -2.02 7.85
C LYS A 21 -11.52 -3.04 8.09
N THR A 22 -11.19 -4.34 8.07
CA THR A 22 -12.14 -5.41 8.35
C THR A 22 -12.68 -5.29 9.79
N TRP A 23 -11.82 -4.96 10.75
CA TRP A 23 -12.24 -4.73 12.13
C TRP A 23 -13.15 -3.51 12.26
N LEU A 24 -12.81 -2.40 11.60
CA LEU A 24 -13.65 -1.21 11.58
C LEU A 24 -15.03 -1.50 10.98
N ALA A 25 -15.07 -2.22 9.84
CA ALA A 25 -16.34 -2.63 9.24
C ALA A 25 -17.16 -3.52 10.20
N ALA A 26 -16.51 -4.48 10.85
CA ALA A 26 -17.17 -5.35 11.81
C ALA A 26 -17.66 -4.60 13.08
N LEU A 27 -16.92 -3.59 13.54
CA LEU A 27 -17.34 -2.71 14.63
C LEU A 27 -18.54 -1.84 14.23
N TRP A 28 -18.52 -1.26 13.04
CA TRP A 28 -19.64 -0.44 12.53
C TRP A 28 -20.91 -1.26 12.31
N THR A 29 -20.79 -2.52 11.86
CA THR A 29 -21.96 -3.38 11.58
C THR A 29 -22.48 -4.09 12.81
N ASN A 30 -21.60 -4.60 13.66
CA ASN A 30 -21.94 -5.44 14.81
C ASN A 30 -21.90 -4.70 16.17
N GLY A 31 -21.34 -3.48 16.22
CA GLY A 31 -21.17 -2.73 17.44
C GLY A 31 -20.43 -3.53 18.52
N ARG A 32 -20.98 -3.52 19.76
CA ARG A 32 -20.40 -4.27 20.89
C ARG A 32 -20.33 -5.78 20.68
N HIS A 33 -21.13 -6.37 19.76
CA HIS A 33 -21.13 -7.79 19.46
C HIS A 33 -19.88 -8.23 18.66
N PHE A 34 -19.09 -7.29 18.14
CA PHE A 34 -17.79 -7.56 17.54
C PHE A 34 -16.86 -8.35 18.48
N TRP A 35 -16.87 -8.02 19.77
CA TRP A 35 -16.04 -8.64 20.80
C TRP A 35 -16.46 -10.06 21.20
N ARG A 36 -17.58 -10.57 20.66
CA ARG A 36 -17.96 -11.95 20.91
C ARG A 36 -16.96 -12.90 20.26
N ARG A 37 -16.63 -14.01 20.96
CA ARG A 37 -15.68 -15.03 20.49
C ARG A 37 -15.94 -15.48 19.06
N LYS A 38 -17.20 -15.70 18.67
CA LYS A 38 -17.59 -16.10 17.31
C LYS A 38 -17.26 -15.03 16.26
N SER A 39 -17.46 -13.76 16.57
CA SER A 39 -17.14 -12.66 15.66
C SER A 39 -15.63 -12.57 15.45
N LEU A 40 -14.84 -12.53 16.51
CA LEU A 40 -13.38 -12.49 16.46
C LEU A 40 -12.78 -13.71 15.73
N LEU A 41 -13.34 -14.88 15.98
CA LEU A 41 -12.92 -16.08 15.28
C LEU A 41 -13.13 -15.98 13.77
N LEU A 42 -14.29 -15.51 13.32
CA LEU A 42 -14.65 -15.45 11.90
C LEU A 42 -14.02 -14.27 11.15
N THR A 43 -13.79 -13.14 11.81
CA THR A 43 -13.26 -11.92 11.16
C THR A 43 -11.75 -11.75 11.32
N THR A 44 -11.12 -12.49 12.21
CA THR A 44 -9.70 -12.33 12.53
C THR A 44 -8.94 -13.64 12.52
N ILE A 45 -9.26 -14.54 13.45
CA ILE A 45 -8.45 -15.75 13.68
C ILE A 45 -8.46 -16.65 12.45
N LEU A 46 -9.64 -17.00 11.97
CA LEU A 46 -9.79 -17.90 10.82
C LEU A 46 -9.18 -17.30 9.53
N PRO A 47 -9.44 -16.05 9.15
CA PRO A 47 -8.76 -15.41 8.01
C PRO A 47 -7.24 -15.44 8.12
N LEU A 48 -6.68 -15.04 9.25
CA LEU A 48 -5.23 -15.03 9.45
C LEU A 48 -4.62 -16.43 9.41
N MET A 49 -5.29 -17.43 9.96
CA MET A 49 -4.84 -18.84 9.87
C MET A 49 -4.84 -19.34 8.42
N ILE A 50 -5.87 -19.02 7.64
CA ILE A 50 -5.95 -19.42 6.23
C ILE A 50 -4.83 -18.73 5.42
N ILE A 51 -4.61 -17.44 5.64
CA ILE A 51 -3.56 -16.66 4.97
C ILE A 51 -2.18 -17.20 5.35
N ALA A 52 -1.92 -17.40 6.64
CA ALA A 52 -0.64 -17.93 7.12
C ALA A 52 -0.37 -19.35 6.60
N GLY A 53 -1.38 -20.22 6.63
CA GLY A 53 -1.29 -21.57 6.07
C GLY A 53 -1.07 -21.55 4.56
N GLY A 54 -1.81 -20.72 3.82
CA GLY A 54 -1.64 -20.53 2.38
C GLY A 54 -0.24 -20.00 2.03
N TYR A 55 0.24 -19.01 2.76
CA TYR A 55 1.60 -18.48 2.59
C TYR A 55 2.67 -19.53 2.87
N PHE A 56 2.52 -20.30 3.95
CA PHE A 56 3.44 -21.40 4.27
C PHE A 56 3.50 -22.44 3.15
N LEU A 57 2.33 -22.89 2.66
CA LEU A 57 2.26 -23.84 1.55
C LEU A 57 2.89 -23.26 0.27
N GLN A 58 2.55 -22.01 -0.07
CA GLN A 58 3.13 -21.34 -1.22
C GLN A 58 4.66 -21.22 -1.11
N TYR A 59 5.15 -20.87 0.07
CA TYR A 59 6.60 -20.75 0.29
C TYR A 59 7.31 -22.10 0.14
N GLU A 60 6.84 -23.14 0.81
CA GLU A 60 7.52 -24.46 0.80
C GLU A 60 7.44 -25.15 -0.56
N TYR A 61 6.28 -25.10 -1.24
CA TYR A 61 6.06 -25.87 -2.45
C TYR A 61 6.34 -25.10 -3.75
N LEU A 62 6.29 -23.77 -3.74
CA LEU A 62 6.48 -22.96 -4.94
C LEU A 62 7.69 -22.04 -4.80
N ALA A 63 7.69 -21.12 -3.84
CA ALA A 63 8.70 -20.07 -3.78
C ALA A 63 10.10 -20.60 -3.45
N LYS A 64 10.23 -21.54 -2.53
CA LYS A 64 11.51 -22.09 -2.11
C LYS A 64 12.21 -22.89 -3.24
N PRO A 65 11.55 -23.81 -3.95
CA PRO A 65 12.14 -24.46 -5.13
C PRO A 65 12.50 -23.48 -6.23
N ASP A 66 11.61 -22.53 -6.56
CA ASP A 66 11.87 -21.53 -7.59
C ASP A 66 13.05 -20.63 -7.23
N ASN A 67 13.18 -20.20 -5.98
CA ASN A 67 14.30 -19.40 -5.51
C ASN A 67 15.62 -20.17 -5.62
N LEU A 68 15.67 -21.45 -5.32
CA LEU A 68 16.85 -22.27 -5.48
C LEU A 68 17.29 -22.38 -6.96
N VAL A 69 16.33 -22.59 -7.85
CA VAL A 69 16.58 -22.62 -9.30
C VAL A 69 17.06 -21.26 -9.80
N GLN A 70 16.44 -20.17 -9.37
CA GLN A 70 16.86 -18.82 -9.75
C GLN A 70 18.26 -18.49 -9.22
N GLN A 71 18.56 -18.80 -7.96
CA GLN A 71 19.92 -18.60 -7.41
C GLN A 71 20.97 -19.36 -8.19
N HIS A 72 20.73 -20.63 -8.50
CA HIS A 72 21.64 -21.42 -9.32
C HIS A 72 21.85 -20.82 -10.73
N ASN A 73 20.78 -20.35 -11.37
CA ASN A 73 20.83 -19.70 -12.67
C ASN A 73 21.60 -18.37 -12.63
N ILE A 74 21.40 -17.57 -11.57
CA ILE A 74 22.13 -16.32 -11.34
C ILE A 74 23.61 -16.62 -11.15
N GLU A 75 23.98 -17.57 -10.29
CA GLU A 75 25.36 -17.97 -10.06
C GLU A 75 26.06 -18.45 -11.34
N LYS A 76 25.34 -19.23 -12.15
CA LYS A 76 25.84 -19.68 -13.47
C LYS A 76 26.11 -18.50 -14.43
N LYS A 77 25.18 -17.50 -14.46
CA LYS A 77 25.36 -16.31 -15.29
C LYS A 77 26.48 -15.42 -14.78
N LEU A 78 26.61 -15.24 -13.47
CA LEU A 78 27.69 -14.47 -12.86
C LEU A 78 29.09 -15.02 -13.19
N LYS A 79 29.21 -16.36 -13.29
CA LYS A 79 30.47 -17.01 -13.65
C LYS A 79 30.79 -16.93 -15.16
N LYS A 80 29.77 -16.80 -16.02
CA LYS A 80 29.93 -16.86 -17.48
C LYS A 80 29.97 -15.48 -18.14
N ASP A 81 29.35 -14.49 -17.57
CA ASP A 81 29.18 -13.16 -18.17
C ASP A 81 29.67 -12.07 -17.22
N ALA A 82 30.86 -11.57 -17.50
CA ALA A 82 31.47 -10.48 -16.70
C ALA A 82 30.66 -9.17 -16.75
N LYS A 83 29.99 -8.90 -17.89
CA LYS A 83 29.13 -7.70 -18.02
C LYS A 83 27.89 -7.82 -17.13
N PHE A 84 27.25 -8.97 -17.14
CA PHE A 84 26.13 -9.26 -16.25
C PHE A 84 26.55 -9.18 -14.79
N ALA A 85 27.71 -9.74 -14.42
CA ALA A 85 28.23 -9.69 -13.06
C ALA A 85 28.41 -8.24 -12.58
N LYS A 86 29.01 -7.38 -13.41
CA LYS A 86 29.18 -5.95 -13.08
C LYS A 86 27.84 -5.26 -12.84
N GLN A 87 26.90 -5.41 -13.76
CA GLN A 87 25.55 -4.83 -13.63
C GLN A 87 24.81 -5.35 -12.41
N PHE A 88 24.91 -6.63 -12.11
CA PHE A 88 24.28 -7.26 -10.95
C PHE A 88 24.81 -6.68 -9.63
N TYR A 89 26.13 -6.54 -9.48
CA TYR A 89 26.72 -5.97 -8.27
C TYR A 89 26.47 -4.47 -8.14
N GLU A 90 26.47 -3.72 -9.23
CA GLU A 90 26.10 -2.31 -9.25
C GLU A 90 24.64 -2.12 -8.83
N HIS A 91 23.73 -2.93 -9.37
CA HIS A 91 22.33 -2.90 -8.98
C HIS A 91 22.11 -3.33 -7.51
N LYS A 92 22.83 -4.36 -7.06
CA LYS A 92 22.76 -4.79 -5.65
C LYS A 92 23.22 -3.69 -4.69
N LYS A 93 24.36 -3.06 -4.98
CA LYS A 93 24.89 -1.92 -4.20
C LYS A 93 23.92 -0.74 -4.19
N TRP A 94 23.33 -0.47 -5.35
CA TRP A 94 22.30 0.56 -5.47
C TRP A 94 21.06 0.25 -4.62
N MET A 95 20.57 -0.97 -4.63
CA MET A 95 19.44 -1.43 -3.82
C MET A 95 19.77 -1.35 -2.31
N GLU A 96 20.96 -1.72 -1.90
CA GLU A 96 21.41 -1.61 -0.50
C GLU A 96 21.42 -0.16 -0.03
N ASN A 97 21.95 0.75 -0.84
CA ASN A 97 21.98 2.19 -0.51
C ASN A 97 20.58 2.83 -0.46
N ARG A 98 19.61 2.24 -1.14
CA ARG A 98 18.25 2.76 -1.27
C ARG A 98 17.28 2.25 -0.20
N ARG A 99 17.57 1.09 0.39
CA ARG A 99 16.68 0.42 1.35
C ARG A 99 16.48 1.15 2.66
N SER A 100 17.32 2.10 3.00
CA SER A 100 17.25 2.79 4.29
C SER A 100 16.86 4.25 4.12
N PHE A 101 15.60 4.58 4.32
CA PHE A 101 15.18 5.97 4.52
C PHE A 101 15.74 6.54 5.83
N ASN A 102 15.96 5.67 6.82
CA ASN A 102 16.56 5.98 8.11
C ASN A 102 17.67 4.96 8.41
N ASN A 103 18.85 5.46 8.79
CA ASN A 103 19.97 4.63 9.28
C ASN A 103 19.67 4.15 10.70
N THR A 104 18.72 3.25 10.85
CA THR A 104 18.38 2.64 12.14
C THR A 104 18.43 1.13 12.02
N ASP A 105 18.90 0.45 13.05
CA ASP A 105 18.93 -1.01 13.14
C ASP A 105 17.53 -1.63 13.30
N ASN A 106 16.50 -0.79 13.48
CA ASN A 106 15.13 -1.23 13.64
C ASN A 106 14.46 -1.41 12.28
N THR A 107 14.14 -2.66 11.93
CA THR A 107 13.57 -3.07 10.64
C THR A 107 12.28 -2.33 10.29
N ILE A 108 11.44 -1.98 11.26
CA ILE A 108 10.18 -1.26 11.03
C ILE A 108 10.45 0.20 10.70
N LEU A 109 11.36 0.85 11.43
CA LEU A 109 11.69 2.26 11.23
C LEU A 109 12.44 2.51 9.91
N GLN A 110 13.06 1.49 9.33
CA GLN A 110 13.69 1.58 7.99
C GLN A 110 12.68 1.85 6.88
N TRP A 111 11.41 1.48 7.07
CA TRP A 111 10.33 1.67 6.08
C TRP A 111 9.59 3.00 6.26
N ILE A 112 9.88 3.74 7.33
CA ILE A 112 9.25 5.02 7.64
C ILE A 112 10.07 6.14 7.04
N ASP A 113 9.49 6.89 6.13
CA ASP A 113 10.11 8.08 5.55
C ASP A 113 9.78 9.31 6.39
N THR A 114 10.81 9.87 7.04
CA THR A 114 10.68 11.09 7.84
C THR A 114 11.19 12.34 7.10
N LYS A 115 11.83 12.17 5.93
CA LYS A 115 12.52 13.24 5.21
C LYS A 115 11.65 13.87 4.13
N THR A 116 10.79 13.10 3.50
CA THR A 116 9.95 13.57 2.39
C THR A 116 8.88 14.55 2.88
N ASN A 117 8.69 15.64 2.14
CA ASN A 117 7.70 16.66 2.47
C ASN A 117 6.27 16.09 2.33
N ARG A 118 5.52 16.11 3.44
CA ARG A 118 4.14 15.59 3.51
C ARG A 118 3.17 16.36 2.62
N ILE A 119 3.33 17.68 2.54
CA ILE A 119 2.45 18.51 1.72
C ILE A 119 2.66 18.19 0.24
N ALA A 120 3.92 18.12 -0.19
CA ALA A 120 4.23 17.74 -1.57
C ALA A 120 3.74 16.31 -1.89
N THR A 121 3.83 15.37 -0.94
CA THR A 121 3.26 14.03 -1.13
C THR A 121 1.75 14.05 -1.29
N ILE A 122 1.04 14.89 -0.52
CA ILE A 122 -0.43 14.98 -0.60
C ILE A 122 -0.85 15.59 -1.93
N THR A 123 -0.21 16.66 -2.36
CA THR A 123 -0.57 17.35 -3.61
C THR A 123 -0.12 16.55 -4.83
N GLU A 124 1.13 16.20 -4.94
CA GLU A 124 1.68 15.62 -6.18
C GLU A 124 1.38 14.12 -6.32
N ASN A 125 1.39 13.36 -5.22
CA ASN A 125 1.22 11.91 -5.29
C ASN A 125 -0.18 11.46 -4.88
N LEU A 126 -0.70 11.93 -3.73
CA LEU A 126 -1.96 11.40 -3.19
C LEU A 126 -3.15 11.84 -4.03
N PHE A 127 -3.37 13.13 -4.21
CA PHE A 127 -4.46 13.66 -5.02
C PHE A 127 -4.04 13.95 -6.46
N GLY A 128 -2.76 14.15 -6.72
CA GLY A 128 -2.20 14.34 -8.04
C GLY A 128 -2.11 13.01 -8.80
N GLU A 129 -1.00 12.32 -8.72
CA GLU A 129 -0.68 11.15 -9.55
C GLU A 129 -1.67 9.98 -9.38
N SER A 130 -2.33 9.86 -8.24
CA SER A 130 -3.35 8.82 -8.03
C SER A 130 -4.61 8.99 -8.88
N PHE A 131 -4.90 10.21 -9.34
CA PHE A 131 -6.06 10.53 -10.18
C PHE A 131 -5.69 11.06 -11.55
N GLN A 132 -4.51 11.69 -11.66
CA GLN A 132 -3.99 12.29 -12.88
C GLN A 132 -2.58 11.77 -13.11
N LEU A 133 -2.38 10.81 -13.99
CA LEU A 133 -1.06 10.24 -14.27
C LEU A 133 -0.11 11.31 -14.85
N HIS A 134 1.14 11.31 -14.42
CA HIS A 134 2.20 12.11 -15.05
C HIS A 134 2.58 11.52 -16.41
N GLN A 135 2.23 12.19 -17.48
CA GLN A 135 2.45 11.70 -18.84
C GLN A 135 3.92 11.52 -19.18
N ASP A 136 4.78 12.45 -18.70
CA ASP A 136 6.21 12.46 -19.00
C ASP A 136 7.00 11.39 -18.22
N TYR A 137 6.41 10.82 -17.18
CA TYR A 137 7.07 9.89 -16.26
C TYR A 137 6.39 8.53 -16.14
N LEU A 138 5.40 8.27 -16.97
CA LEU A 138 4.63 7.03 -16.94
C LEU A 138 5.56 5.83 -17.07
N LEU A 139 5.63 4.99 -16.05
CA LEU A 139 6.48 3.79 -15.96
C LEU A 139 8.00 4.00 -15.92
N GLU A 140 8.54 5.16 -16.30
CA GLU A 140 9.99 5.39 -16.25
C GLU A 140 10.53 5.34 -14.83
N ASP A 141 9.80 5.90 -13.91
CA ASP A 141 10.15 5.96 -12.53
C ASP A 141 9.94 4.64 -11.77
N THR A 142 9.14 3.72 -12.26
CA THR A 142 9.03 2.37 -11.70
C THR A 142 10.23 1.49 -12.04
N ASN A 143 10.91 1.77 -13.14
CA ASN A 143 12.04 1.00 -13.63
C ASN A 143 13.40 1.63 -13.30
N LYS A 144 13.43 2.92 -13.02
CA LYS A 144 14.63 3.67 -12.62
C LYS A 144 14.50 4.10 -11.15
N SER A 145 15.61 4.39 -10.52
CA SER A 145 15.62 4.92 -9.15
C SER A 145 14.84 6.23 -9.08
N ARG A 146 13.61 6.16 -8.65
CA ARG A 146 12.72 7.28 -8.60
C ARG A 146 13.30 8.54 -8.01
N PRO A 147 13.17 9.63 -8.68
CA PRO A 147 12.90 10.88 -7.99
C PRO A 147 11.46 10.76 -7.48
N VAL A 148 11.31 11.01 -6.37
CA VAL A 148 10.33 10.64 -5.47
C VAL A 148 9.01 11.38 -5.62
N ILE A 149 9.01 12.62 -6.06
CA ILE A 149 7.83 13.43 -6.28
C ILE A 149 8.05 14.23 -7.55
N VAL A 150 7.13 14.09 -8.48
CA VAL A 150 7.11 14.78 -9.75
C VAL A 150 6.03 15.85 -9.71
N THR A 151 6.40 17.10 -9.98
CA THR A 151 5.47 18.23 -10.03
C THR A 151 4.79 18.30 -11.39
N TYR A 152 3.52 18.67 -11.41
CA TYR A 152 2.81 18.90 -12.66
C TYR A 152 3.35 20.13 -13.38
N ARG A 153 3.48 20.00 -14.69
CA ARG A 153 3.96 21.07 -15.57
C ARG A 153 2.92 22.17 -15.79
N HIS A 154 1.63 21.80 -15.74
CA HIS A 154 0.54 22.68 -16.11
C HIS A 154 -0.36 23.01 -14.91
N TRP A 155 -0.74 24.25 -14.76
CA TRP A 155 -1.57 24.74 -13.68
C TRP A 155 -2.98 24.11 -13.63
N TYR A 156 -3.53 23.70 -14.79
CA TYR A 156 -4.86 23.09 -14.85
C TYR A 156 -4.92 21.72 -14.15
N ASN A 157 -3.81 21.02 -14.02
CA ASN A 157 -3.76 19.78 -13.25
C ASN A 157 -4.07 20.04 -11.76
N TYR A 158 -3.50 21.11 -11.21
CA TYR A 158 -3.80 21.53 -9.84
C TYR A 158 -5.22 22.03 -9.68
N LEU A 159 -5.82 22.63 -10.73
CA LEU A 159 -7.23 23.01 -10.70
C LEU A 159 -8.15 21.78 -10.66
N ILE A 160 -7.85 20.75 -11.46
CA ILE A 160 -8.59 19.48 -11.45
C ILE A 160 -8.49 18.81 -10.06
N GLU A 161 -7.28 18.78 -9.51
CA GLU A 161 -7.05 18.24 -8.16
C GLU A 161 -7.86 19.01 -7.11
N ALA A 162 -7.83 20.34 -7.15
CA ALA A 162 -8.61 21.16 -6.23
C ALA A 162 -10.11 20.90 -6.33
N ILE A 163 -10.64 20.67 -7.54
CA ILE A 163 -12.03 20.28 -7.76
C ILE A 163 -12.32 18.90 -7.13
N ILE A 164 -11.46 17.90 -7.34
CA ILE A 164 -11.61 16.56 -6.75
C ILE A 164 -11.64 16.66 -5.23
N VAL A 165 -10.70 17.39 -4.64
CA VAL A 165 -10.61 17.59 -3.19
C VAL A 165 -11.85 18.33 -2.66
N ALA A 166 -12.30 19.36 -3.35
CA ALA A 166 -13.49 20.12 -2.96
C ALA A 166 -14.77 19.26 -2.99
N LEU A 167 -14.93 18.42 -4.02
CA LEU A 167 -16.03 17.47 -4.13
C LEU A 167 -15.97 16.42 -3.02
N PHE A 168 -14.79 15.89 -2.73
CA PHE A 168 -14.58 14.93 -1.64
C PHE A 168 -14.94 15.54 -0.28
N ILE A 169 -14.46 16.74 0.02
CA ILE A 169 -14.79 17.44 1.26
C ILE A 169 -16.31 17.74 1.33
N GLY A 170 -16.89 18.19 0.21
CA GLY A 170 -18.34 18.43 0.13
C GLY A 170 -19.15 17.17 0.41
N GLY A 171 -18.71 16.03 -0.17
CA GLY A 171 -19.32 14.72 0.08
C GLY A 171 -19.23 14.30 1.55
N ILE A 172 -18.07 14.49 2.20
CA ILE A 172 -17.88 14.23 3.63
C ILE A 172 -18.88 15.06 4.48
N ILE A 173 -19.01 16.36 4.16
CA ILE A 173 -19.90 17.26 4.90
C ILE A 173 -21.37 16.81 4.77
N ILE A 174 -21.80 16.45 3.58
CA ILE A 174 -23.15 15.96 3.29
C ILE A 174 -23.36 14.58 3.92
N GLY A 175 -22.40 13.67 3.73
CA GLY A 175 -22.45 12.28 4.19
C GLY A 175 -22.19 12.07 5.67
N ARG A 176 -21.85 13.10 6.45
CA ARG A 176 -21.40 13.01 7.85
C ARG A 176 -22.33 12.27 8.82
N LYS A 177 -23.62 12.16 8.49
CA LYS A 177 -24.62 11.42 9.27
C LYS A 177 -24.87 10.01 8.75
N ASN A 178 -24.34 9.67 7.59
CA ASN A 178 -24.53 8.36 6.99
C ASN A 178 -23.49 7.37 7.59
N LYS A 179 -23.97 6.31 8.20
CA LYS A 179 -23.11 5.28 8.82
C LYS A 179 -22.17 4.60 7.81
N PHE A 180 -22.62 4.38 6.59
CA PHE A 180 -21.79 3.79 5.53
C PHE A 180 -20.66 4.74 5.14
N CYS A 181 -20.97 6.03 4.93
CA CYS A 181 -19.97 7.06 4.64
C CYS A 181 -18.94 7.15 5.78
N LEU A 182 -19.37 7.19 7.04
CA LEU A 182 -18.46 7.21 8.19
C LEU A 182 -17.57 5.94 8.26
N MET A 183 -18.11 4.78 7.90
CA MET A 183 -17.34 3.53 7.85
C MET A 183 -16.23 3.61 6.79
N ILE A 184 -16.55 4.00 5.56
CA ILE A 184 -15.52 4.10 4.50
C ILE A 184 -14.52 5.21 4.76
N LEU A 185 -14.94 6.33 5.37
CA LEU A 185 -14.03 7.38 5.82
C LEU A 185 -13.08 6.91 6.92
N SER A 186 -13.52 6.01 7.80
CA SER A 186 -12.64 5.39 8.79
C SER A 186 -11.57 4.52 8.13
N TRP A 187 -11.87 3.88 7.00
CA TRP A 187 -10.87 3.15 6.20
C TRP A 187 -9.86 4.10 5.57
N PHE A 188 -10.35 5.19 4.97
CA PHE A 188 -9.49 6.25 4.44
C PHE A 188 -8.55 6.80 5.51
N ALA A 189 -9.06 7.04 6.73
CA ALA A 189 -8.26 7.51 7.84
C ALA A 189 -7.15 6.53 8.24
N VAL A 190 -7.39 5.21 8.18
CA VAL A 190 -6.35 4.20 8.41
C VAL A 190 -5.25 4.31 7.35
N ASP A 191 -5.61 4.40 6.08
CA ASP A 191 -4.61 4.53 5.00
C ASP A 191 -3.82 5.84 5.12
N MET A 192 -4.49 6.95 5.41
CA MET A 192 -3.81 8.24 5.61
C MET A 192 -2.90 8.22 6.84
N THR A 193 -3.30 7.54 7.89
CA THR A 193 -2.42 7.34 9.07
C THR A 193 -1.17 6.57 8.69
N MET A 194 -1.30 5.49 7.94
CA MET A 194 -0.15 4.67 7.50
C MET A 194 0.76 5.44 6.55
N HIS A 195 0.20 6.07 5.53
CA HIS A 195 1.00 6.70 4.50
C HIS A 195 1.48 8.09 4.90
N ILE A 196 0.60 8.98 5.36
CA ILE A 196 0.96 10.37 5.60
C ILE A 196 1.55 10.59 6.98
N ILE A 197 0.91 10.04 8.04
CA ILE A 197 1.38 10.27 9.42
C ILE A 197 2.62 9.43 9.70
N LEU A 198 2.54 8.11 9.50
CA LEU A 198 3.69 7.22 9.76
C LEU A 198 4.76 7.30 8.66
N GLY A 199 4.41 7.74 7.46
CA GLY A 199 5.37 7.90 6.37
C GLY A 199 5.72 6.61 5.63
N PHE A 200 4.83 5.62 5.67
CA PHE A 200 5.04 4.36 4.95
C PHE A 200 4.78 4.55 3.46
N ALA A 201 5.79 4.26 2.64
CA ALA A 201 5.72 4.33 1.17
C ALA A 201 5.20 5.69 0.63
N LEU A 202 5.63 6.79 1.23
CA LEU A 202 5.21 8.16 0.85
C LEU A 202 5.39 8.47 -0.63
N THR A 203 6.49 8.01 -1.17
CA THR A 203 6.89 8.27 -2.55
C THR A 203 6.17 7.39 -3.56
N GLU A 204 5.49 6.35 -3.05
CA GLU A 204 4.82 5.32 -3.82
C GLU A 204 3.33 5.22 -3.45
N VAL A 205 2.80 6.23 -2.76
CA VAL A 205 1.41 6.21 -2.28
C VAL A 205 0.40 6.08 -3.42
N TYR A 206 0.70 6.60 -4.61
CA TYR A 206 -0.14 6.47 -5.79
C TYR A 206 -0.22 5.02 -6.30
N ILE A 207 0.84 4.20 -6.15
CA ILE A 207 0.79 2.77 -6.50
C ILE A 207 -0.22 2.05 -5.62
N MET A 208 -0.37 2.52 -4.38
CA MET A 208 -1.31 1.97 -3.41
C MET A 208 -2.70 2.62 -3.48
N ALA A 209 -2.95 3.48 -4.48
CA ALA A 209 -4.21 4.23 -4.61
C ALA A 209 -5.45 3.32 -4.67
N SER A 210 -5.34 2.09 -5.17
CA SER A 210 -6.42 1.11 -5.18
C SER A 210 -7.01 0.83 -3.79
N HIS A 211 -6.28 1.09 -2.71
CA HIS A 211 -6.74 0.87 -1.33
C HIS A 211 -7.68 1.96 -0.82
N TRP A 212 -7.58 3.18 -1.34
CA TRP A 212 -8.27 4.34 -0.81
C TRP A 212 -8.92 5.23 -1.87
N ALA A 213 -8.41 5.26 -3.12
CA ALA A 213 -8.91 6.18 -4.14
C ALA A 213 -10.39 5.97 -4.47
N VAL A 214 -10.87 4.72 -4.38
CA VAL A 214 -12.28 4.37 -4.54
C VAL A 214 -13.20 5.06 -3.52
N ILE A 215 -12.67 5.47 -2.38
CA ILE A 215 -13.45 6.12 -1.32
C ILE A 215 -13.81 7.57 -1.71
N VAL A 216 -12.93 8.23 -2.46
CA VAL A 216 -13.11 9.63 -2.86
C VAL A 216 -14.42 9.87 -3.65
N PRO A 217 -14.76 9.09 -4.69
CA PRO A 217 -16.03 9.28 -5.41
C PRO A 217 -17.27 8.77 -4.66
N ILE A 218 -17.11 8.00 -3.58
CA ILE A 218 -18.24 7.44 -2.83
C ILE A 218 -18.65 8.35 -1.67
N ALA A 219 -17.73 9.15 -1.15
CA ALA A 219 -18.00 10.07 -0.05
C ALA A 219 -18.84 11.25 -0.48
#